data_c65f7d32240844fa3a950cfd89f844cc
#
_entry.id   c65f7d32240844fa3a950cfd89f844cc
#
_cell.length_a   1.000
_cell.length_b   1.000
_cell.length_c   1.000
_cell.angle_alpha   90.00
_cell.angle_beta   90.00
_cell.angle_gamma   90.00
#
_symmetry.space_group_name_H-M   'P 1'
#
loop_
_entity.id
_entity.type
_entity.pdbx_description
1 polymer ?
#
loop_
_entity_poly.entity_id
_entity_poly.type
_entity_poly.pdbx_seq_one_letter_code
_entity_poly.pdbx_strand_id
1 'polypeptide(L)'
;MNPLANNAIVILLDSLNRHMLGSYGGREFATPNLNRFARRALRFTKHYAASLPCMPARHDILCGAWDFLWRPWGSVELWEDAITYPLRRAGVVSQLISDHPHLFETGGENYHIDFTAWDYQRGHEGDAWKTRADPSWAGSPMFGPKRDMPYDKSRGYFRGEADFPGPRTMQAAANWLNDNAGAHKRFFLFVDEFDPHEPFDTPDDYIKRYDPSWDGPPLIWPPYGADIVKRGVMSEREGRHLRAAYGAKLTMIDHWLGRVLDAIDKQDLWKDTMVVLCTDHGHYLGEKDIWGKPAVPLYETMSRIPLMISAPGVTAGTNDALTTSVDLFATLAELFGIERDIRQRTHGRSLLPLLLGKTTSIRDWLLAGVWGREVHLFDGRHKYARAPAGTNRPLVTLSNRWSTMPTHLLAREQEMPLPDERARLDRMPGSKVPVIRQSWDESDSVPYWALARFSGNHLYDLANDPNEENNLVGSALEKDFAALLRQVMTSVEAPPEQFARLGLA
;
A
#
# COMPACT_ATOMS: atom_id res chain seq x y z
N MET A 1 30.41 -7.43 -11.14
CA MET A 1 29.39 -7.91 -12.11
C MET A 1 28.70 -6.68 -12.66
N ASN A 2 28.40 -6.62 -13.95
CA ASN A 2 27.56 -5.52 -14.45
C ASN A 2 26.20 -5.60 -13.76
N PRO A 3 25.62 -4.48 -13.28
CA PRO A 3 24.28 -4.48 -12.71
C PRO A 3 23.27 -4.96 -13.73
N LEU A 4 22.18 -5.59 -13.28
CA LEU A 4 21.08 -6.05 -14.13
C LEU A 4 20.48 -4.89 -14.94
N ALA A 5 20.37 -3.73 -14.30
CA ALA A 5 19.92 -2.48 -14.90
C ALA A 5 20.65 -1.30 -14.23
N ASN A 6 20.76 -0.19 -14.94
CA ASN A 6 21.35 1.06 -14.41
C ASN A 6 20.31 1.92 -13.68
N ASN A 7 19.05 1.79 -14.09
CA ASN A 7 17.95 2.62 -13.65
C ASN A 7 16.82 1.77 -13.09
N ALA A 8 15.96 2.40 -12.29
CA ALA A 8 14.72 1.81 -11.84
C ALA A 8 13.55 2.80 -11.95
N ILE A 9 12.39 2.30 -12.37
CA ILE A 9 11.11 2.99 -12.35
C ILE A 9 10.17 2.13 -11.52
N VAL A 10 9.63 2.68 -10.45
CA VAL A 10 8.56 2.06 -9.65
C VAL A 10 7.29 2.85 -9.88
N ILE A 11 6.24 2.17 -10.33
CA ILE A 11 4.89 2.71 -10.51
C ILE A 11 4.00 2.01 -9.49
N LEU A 12 3.60 2.75 -8.46
CA LEU A 12 2.67 2.31 -7.45
C LEU A 12 1.30 2.90 -7.76
N LEU A 13 0.28 2.02 -7.87
CA LEU A 13 -1.13 2.40 -7.98
C LEU A 13 -1.81 2.05 -6.66
N ASP A 14 -2.32 3.05 -5.93
CA ASP A 14 -2.88 2.83 -4.59
C ASP A 14 -4.20 2.05 -4.63
N SER A 15 -4.41 1.16 -3.66
CA SER A 15 -5.68 0.44 -3.49
C SER A 15 -6.08 -0.45 -4.68
N LEU A 16 -5.10 -1.03 -5.39
CA LEU A 16 -5.33 -1.80 -6.61
C LEU A 16 -5.82 -3.22 -6.30
N ASN A 17 -7.12 -3.47 -6.47
CA ASN A 17 -7.69 -4.79 -6.31
C ASN A 17 -7.23 -5.73 -7.44
N ARG A 18 -6.44 -6.75 -7.08
CA ARG A 18 -5.86 -7.72 -8.02
C ARG A 18 -6.91 -8.44 -8.88
N HIS A 19 -8.09 -8.73 -8.32
CA HIS A 19 -9.16 -9.45 -9.01
C HIS A 19 -9.78 -8.64 -10.17
N MET A 20 -9.56 -7.33 -10.20
CA MET A 20 -10.04 -6.44 -11.26
C MET A 20 -9.10 -6.36 -12.47
N LEU A 21 -7.89 -6.92 -12.37
CA LEU A 21 -6.87 -6.82 -13.41
C LEU A 21 -6.93 -7.99 -14.40
N GLY A 22 -7.00 -7.68 -15.69
CA GLY A 22 -6.94 -8.69 -16.76
C GLY A 22 -5.67 -9.54 -16.70
N SER A 23 -4.53 -8.96 -16.32
CA SER A 23 -3.26 -9.64 -16.11
C SER A 23 -3.29 -10.69 -15.00
N TYR A 24 -4.23 -10.61 -14.05
CA TYR A 24 -4.45 -11.56 -12.97
C TYR A 24 -5.78 -12.33 -13.10
N GLY A 25 -6.40 -12.33 -14.28
CA GLY A 25 -7.60 -13.11 -14.58
C GLY A 25 -8.92 -12.34 -14.45
N GLY A 26 -8.89 -11.06 -14.06
CA GLY A 26 -10.05 -10.19 -14.05
C GLY A 26 -10.64 -9.97 -15.44
N ARG A 27 -11.97 -9.87 -15.55
CA ARG A 27 -12.67 -9.71 -16.85
C ARG A 27 -13.67 -8.56 -16.84
N GLU A 28 -13.87 -7.94 -15.71
CA GLU A 28 -14.94 -6.96 -15.51
C GLU A 28 -14.57 -5.60 -16.09
N PHE A 29 -13.29 -5.21 -15.96
CA PHE A 29 -12.82 -3.89 -16.36
C PHE A 29 -11.69 -3.94 -17.41
N ALA A 30 -11.64 -2.92 -18.26
CA ALA A 30 -10.64 -2.82 -19.31
C ALA A 30 -9.33 -2.25 -18.77
N THR A 31 -8.25 -3.03 -18.85
CA THR A 31 -6.90 -2.64 -18.43
C THR A 31 -5.86 -2.98 -19.50
N PRO A 32 -5.97 -2.42 -20.75
CA PRO A 32 -5.12 -2.81 -21.87
C PRO A 32 -3.64 -2.48 -21.68
N ASN A 33 -3.29 -1.36 -20.99
CA ASN A 33 -1.90 -0.97 -20.77
C ASN A 33 -1.25 -1.76 -19.63
N LEU A 34 -1.97 -2.07 -18.55
CA LEU A 34 -1.54 -3.03 -17.54
C LEU A 34 -1.29 -4.42 -18.17
N ASN A 35 -2.17 -4.84 -19.10
CA ASN A 35 -1.96 -6.08 -19.87
C ASN A 35 -0.78 -5.99 -20.85
N ARG A 36 -0.53 -4.82 -21.46
CA ARG A 36 0.66 -4.54 -22.29
C ARG A 36 1.93 -4.71 -21.48
N PHE A 37 1.99 -4.12 -20.27
CA PHE A 37 3.12 -4.26 -19.37
C PHE A 37 3.31 -5.71 -18.93
N ALA A 38 2.23 -6.40 -18.53
CA ALA A 38 2.27 -7.79 -18.07
C ALA A 38 2.86 -8.77 -19.12
N ARG A 39 2.71 -8.49 -20.43
CA ARG A 39 3.28 -9.31 -21.49
C ARG A 39 4.81 -9.31 -21.54
N ARG A 40 5.46 -8.33 -20.93
CA ARG A 40 6.92 -8.24 -20.86
C ARG A 40 7.49 -8.40 -19.45
N ALA A 41 6.64 -8.57 -18.44
CA ALA A 41 7.00 -8.64 -17.04
C ALA A 41 6.92 -10.06 -16.48
N LEU A 42 7.73 -10.36 -15.49
CA LEU A 42 7.52 -11.48 -14.58
C LEU A 42 6.47 -11.05 -13.54
N ARG A 43 5.33 -11.76 -13.48
CA ARG A 43 4.22 -11.50 -12.57
C ARG A 43 4.31 -12.40 -11.36
N PHE A 44 4.27 -11.84 -10.18
CA PHE A 44 4.28 -12.59 -8.93
C PHE A 44 2.84 -12.93 -8.52
N THR A 45 2.56 -14.21 -8.32
CA THR A 45 1.22 -14.69 -7.98
C THR A 45 0.97 -14.72 -6.48
N LYS A 46 2.03 -14.75 -5.65
CA LYS A 46 1.99 -14.80 -4.19
C LYS A 46 2.81 -13.65 -3.59
N HIS A 47 2.48 -12.43 -4.02
CA HIS A 47 3.02 -11.20 -3.43
C HIS A 47 2.01 -10.61 -2.46
N TYR A 48 2.46 -10.21 -1.28
CA TYR A 48 1.60 -9.77 -0.19
C TYR A 48 2.03 -8.41 0.34
N ALA A 49 1.03 -7.57 0.65
CA ALA A 49 1.24 -6.40 1.50
C ALA A 49 1.74 -6.85 2.88
N ALA A 50 2.62 -6.06 3.49
CA ALA A 50 3.15 -6.37 4.81
C ALA A 50 2.56 -5.44 5.88
N SER A 51 3.04 -4.20 5.99
CA SER A 51 2.43 -3.21 6.89
C SER A 51 1.31 -2.45 6.19
N LEU A 52 0.17 -2.27 6.87
CA LEU A 52 -1.00 -1.57 6.33
C LEU A 52 -1.41 -0.42 7.26
N PRO A 53 -2.20 0.57 6.77
CA PRO A 53 -2.59 0.80 5.37
C PRO A 53 -1.53 1.56 4.55
N CYS A 54 -1.92 2.57 3.77
CA CYS A 54 -1.17 3.27 2.72
C CYS A 54 0.26 3.70 3.11
N MET A 55 0.45 4.51 4.17
CA MET A 55 1.79 5.00 4.55
C MET A 55 2.68 3.92 5.16
N PRO A 56 2.22 3.02 6.05
CA PRO A 56 3.01 1.87 6.48
C PRO A 56 3.46 0.96 5.32
N ALA A 57 2.64 0.79 4.27
CA ALA A 57 3.04 0.03 3.09
C ALA A 57 4.13 0.75 2.27
N ARG A 58 4.07 2.09 2.18
CA ARG A 58 5.15 2.89 1.58
C ARG A 58 6.42 2.86 2.40
N HIS A 59 6.29 2.80 3.73
CA HIS A 59 7.43 2.59 4.62
C HIS A 59 8.13 1.24 4.32
N ASP A 60 7.36 0.17 4.16
CA ASP A 60 7.91 -1.14 3.77
C ASP A 60 8.73 -1.05 2.48
N ILE A 61 8.24 -0.32 1.46
CA ILE A 61 8.89 -0.18 0.15
C ILE A 61 10.13 0.73 0.22
N LEU A 62 10.06 1.82 1.00
CA LEU A 62 11.11 2.85 1.02
C LEU A 62 12.13 2.66 2.15
N CYS A 63 11.79 1.97 3.26
CA CYS A 63 12.67 1.74 4.41
C CYS A 63 12.97 0.26 4.66
N GLY A 64 12.21 -0.68 4.08
CA GLY A 64 12.52 -2.10 4.05
C GLY A 64 12.22 -2.88 5.33
N ALA A 65 11.44 -2.32 6.26
CA ALA A 65 11.13 -2.94 7.54
C ALA A 65 9.64 -2.98 7.84
N TRP A 66 9.19 -4.04 8.49
CA TRP A 66 7.80 -4.17 8.95
C TRP A 66 7.59 -3.32 10.20
N ASP A 67 6.97 -2.17 10.06
CA ASP A 67 6.75 -1.25 11.17
C ASP A 67 5.58 -1.61 12.08
N PHE A 68 4.55 -2.28 11.56
CA PHE A 68 3.29 -2.51 12.27
C PHE A 68 3.43 -3.27 13.61
N LEU A 69 4.58 -3.92 13.87
CA LEU A 69 4.84 -4.56 15.16
C LEU A 69 5.30 -3.57 16.24
N TRP A 70 5.87 -2.43 15.87
CA TRP A 70 6.49 -1.48 16.79
C TRP A 70 5.76 -0.16 16.90
N ARG A 71 5.13 0.29 15.82
CA ARG A 71 4.50 1.59 15.77
C ARG A 71 3.33 1.66 14.79
N PRO A 72 2.40 2.62 15.02
CA PRO A 72 1.34 2.93 14.08
C PRO A 72 1.87 3.65 12.82
N TRP A 73 0.98 4.00 11.91
CA TRP A 73 1.22 4.94 10.82
C TRP A 73 1.97 6.18 11.32
N GLY A 74 3.10 6.49 10.71
CA GLY A 74 3.94 7.61 11.10
C GLY A 74 4.97 7.96 10.02
N SER A 75 5.79 8.98 10.31
CA SER A 75 6.87 9.49 9.45
C SER A 75 8.02 8.50 9.29
N VAL A 76 8.94 8.77 8.36
CA VAL A 76 10.28 8.15 8.38
C VAL A 76 11.04 8.68 9.59
N GLU A 77 11.57 7.79 10.39
CA GLU A 77 12.16 8.06 11.70
C GLU A 77 13.65 8.45 11.64
N LEU A 78 14.20 9.00 12.72
CA LEU A 78 15.62 9.39 12.78
C LEU A 78 16.61 8.20 12.83
N TRP A 79 16.14 7.01 13.18
CA TRP A 79 16.96 5.79 13.29
C TRP A 79 17.12 5.04 11.95
N GLU A 80 16.40 5.45 10.93
CA GLU A 80 16.36 4.83 9.61
C GLU A 80 16.56 5.85 8.48
N ASP A 81 16.83 5.33 7.29
CA ASP A 81 16.90 6.11 6.05
C ASP A 81 15.93 5.53 5.03
N ALA A 82 15.14 6.38 4.39
CA ALA A 82 14.50 5.99 3.14
C ALA A 82 15.58 5.66 2.09
N ILE A 83 15.32 4.71 1.19
CA ILE A 83 16.28 4.24 0.18
C ILE A 83 16.89 5.38 -0.65
N THR A 84 16.16 6.46 -0.81
CA THR A 84 16.57 7.65 -1.56
C THR A 84 17.80 8.33 -0.97
N TYR A 85 18.00 8.26 0.34
CA TYR A 85 19.20 8.82 0.96
C TYR A 85 20.50 8.09 0.55
N PRO A 86 20.63 6.76 0.73
CA PRO A 86 21.81 6.06 0.23
C PRO A 86 21.94 6.08 -1.30
N LEU A 87 20.81 6.10 -2.06
CA LEU A 87 20.86 6.30 -3.52
C LEU A 87 21.52 7.62 -3.90
N ARG A 88 21.15 8.73 -3.27
CA ARG A 88 21.74 10.05 -3.50
C ARG A 88 23.25 10.03 -3.22
N ARG A 89 23.68 9.39 -2.15
CA ARG A 89 25.10 9.23 -1.82
C ARG A 89 25.86 8.41 -2.85
N ALA A 90 25.21 7.46 -3.50
CA ALA A 90 25.75 6.65 -4.59
C ALA A 90 25.70 7.36 -5.97
N GLY A 91 25.29 8.63 -6.01
CA GLY A 91 25.19 9.43 -7.24
C GLY A 91 24.03 9.03 -8.16
N VAL A 92 23.00 8.41 -7.61
CA VAL A 92 21.73 8.10 -8.32
C VAL A 92 20.78 9.27 -8.16
N VAL A 93 20.30 9.84 -9.26
CA VAL A 93 19.27 10.86 -9.24
C VAL A 93 17.94 10.19 -8.93
N SER A 94 17.22 10.67 -7.92
CA SER A 94 15.92 10.15 -7.55
C SER A 94 14.82 11.21 -7.72
N GLN A 95 13.73 10.82 -8.37
CA GLN A 95 12.56 11.66 -8.61
C GLN A 95 11.32 10.99 -8.04
N LEU A 96 10.56 11.72 -7.22
CA LEU A 96 9.19 11.37 -6.85
C LEU A 96 8.21 12.17 -7.70
N ILE A 97 7.18 11.52 -8.22
CA ILE A 97 6.02 12.18 -8.84
C ILE A 97 4.78 11.53 -8.21
N SER A 98 3.94 12.33 -7.57
CA SER A 98 2.83 11.80 -6.79
C SER A 98 1.65 12.76 -6.71
N ASP A 99 0.45 12.22 -6.56
CA ASP A 99 -0.76 12.93 -6.14
C ASP A 99 -1.27 12.45 -4.77
N HIS A 100 -0.47 11.63 -4.07
CA HIS A 100 -0.80 11.07 -2.77
C HIS A 100 -0.66 12.11 -1.65
N PRO A 101 -1.76 12.66 -1.09
CA PRO A 101 -1.70 13.77 -0.14
C PRO A 101 -1.00 13.40 1.17
N HIS A 102 -1.10 12.14 1.60
CA HIS A 102 -0.52 11.69 2.86
C HIS A 102 1.01 11.72 2.92
N LEU A 103 1.70 11.82 1.78
CA LEU A 103 3.15 12.07 1.74
C LEU A 103 3.54 13.49 2.19
N PHE A 104 2.56 14.41 2.26
CA PHE A 104 2.75 15.84 2.52
C PHE A 104 1.96 16.35 3.73
N GLU A 105 1.48 15.42 4.55
CA GLU A 105 0.68 15.67 5.75
C GLU A 105 1.33 15.05 6.99
N THR A 106 0.74 15.30 8.17
CA THR A 106 1.12 14.66 9.43
C THR A 106 1.06 13.13 9.29
N GLY A 107 2.13 12.45 9.67
CA GLY A 107 2.29 11.00 9.48
C GLY A 107 2.94 10.59 8.15
N GLY A 108 3.18 11.57 7.26
CA GLY A 108 3.88 11.37 5.99
C GLY A 108 5.22 12.10 5.89
N GLU A 109 5.66 12.72 6.98
CA GLU A 109 6.88 13.52 6.97
C GLU A 109 8.11 12.66 6.64
N ASN A 110 9.00 13.25 5.87
CA ASN A 110 10.31 12.71 5.51
C ASN A 110 10.32 11.56 4.49
N TYR A 111 9.19 11.15 3.96
CA TYR A 111 9.17 10.17 2.85
C TYR A 111 9.71 10.78 1.55
N HIS A 112 9.40 12.05 1.27
CA HIS A 112 9.77 12.74 0.02
C HIS A 112 11.08 13.54 0.10
N ILE A 113 11.52 13.92 1.30
CA ILE A 113 12.63 14.88 1.50
C ILE A 113 13.95 14.39 0.92
N ASP A 114 14.23 13.10 0.99
CA ASP A 114 15.50 12.54 0.52
C ASP A 114 15.55 12.24 -0.97
N PHE A 115 14.45 12.40 -1.70
CA PHE A 115 14.50 12.42 -3.16
C PHE A 115 15.33 13.62 -3.65
N THR A 116 16.01 13.47 -4.78
CA THR A 116 16.75 14.59 -5.40
C THR A 116 15.79 15.70 -5.80
N ALA A 117 14.61 15.35 -6.31
CA ALA A 117 13.52 16.25 -6.59
C ALA A 117 12.17 15.52 -6.44
N TRP A 118 11.10 16.27 -6.24
CA TRP A 118 9.74 15.75 -6.17
C TRP A 118 8.75 16.72 -6.79
N ASP A 119 7.68 16.16 -7.36
CA ASP A 119 6.58 16.86 -7.99
C ASP A 119 5.26 16.36 -7.42
N TYR A 120 4.45 17.24 -6.81
CA TYR A 120 3.18 16.91 -6.17
C TYR A 120 2.00 17.45 -6.98
N GLN A 121 1.19 16.55 -7.52
CA GLN A 121 -0.02 16.85 -8.28
C GLN A 121 -1.20 17.00 -7.31
N ARG A 122 -1.64 18.27 -7.12
CA ARG A 122 -2.62 18.65 -6.09
C ARG A 122 -4.06 18.28 -6.43
N GLY A 123 -4.89 18.06 -5.39
CA GLY A 123 -6.35 18.02 -5.50
C GLY A 123 -7.00 16.65 -5.34
N HIS A 124 -6.23 15.60 -4.98
CA HIS A 124 -6.81 14.29 -4.68
C HIS A 124 -7.37 14.24 -3.25
N GLU A 125 -8.37 13.41 -2.99
CA GLU A 125 -8.98 13.06 -1.69
C GLU A 125 -8.96 14.18 -0.63
N GLY A 126 -8.13 14.02 0.41
CA GLY A 126 -7.98 14.94 1.54
C GLY A 126 -7.09 16.14 1.28
N ASP A 127 -6.54 16.31 0.06
CA ASP A 127 -5.62 17.40 -0.23
C ASP A 127 -6.26 18.79 -0.05
N ALA A 128 -5.75 19.56 0.89
CA ALA A 128 -6.18 20.93 1.18
C ALA A 128 -5.70 21.93 0.12
N TRP A 129 -6.04 21.69 -1.15
CA TRP A 129 -5.58 22.52 -2.28
C TRP A 129 -6.36 23.82 -2.46
N LYS A 130 -7.70 23.74 -2.43
CA LYS A 130 -8.57 24.91 -2.63
C LYS A 130 -9.31 25.26 -1.35
N THR A 131 -9.44 26.58 -1.09
CA THR A 131 -10.17 27.09 0.08
C THR A 131 -11.66 27.30 -0.18
N ARG A 132 -12.06 27.37 -1.45
CA ARG A 132 -13.45 27.62 -1.88
C ARG A 132 -13.84 26.60 -2.93
N ALA A 133 -15.02 25.99 -2.76
CA ALA A 133 -15.63 25.15 -3.78
C ALA A 133 -16.02 25.99 -5.02
N ASP A 134 -15.85 25.40 -6.20
CA ASP A 134 -16.45 25.96 -7.42
C ASP A 134 -17.94 25.63 -7.43
N PRO A 135 -18.83 26.59 -7.68
CA PRO A 135 -20.28 26.37 -7.69
C PRO A 135 -20.77 25.35 -8.72
N SER A 136 -19.97 25.01 -9.73
CA SER A 136 -20.32 24.00 -10.73
C SER A 136 -20.29 22.55 -10.19
N TRP A 137 -19.73 22.31 -9.00
CA TRP A 137 -19.69 21.02 -8.35
C TRP A 137 -20.62 20.97 -7.14
N ALA A 138 -21.65 20.13 -7.20
CA ALA A 138 -22.64 19.98 -6.14
C ALA A 138 -22.24 19.04 -5.00
N GLY A 139 -21.05 18.42 -5.08
CA GLY A 139 -20.59 17.36 -4.18
C GLY A 139 -21.15 15.99 -4.55
N SER A 140 -20.72 14.97 -3.82
CA SER A 140 -21.20 13.60 -3.96
C SER A 140 -21.84 13.13 -2.64
N PRO A 141 -22.90 12.32 -2.69
CA PRO A 141 -23.43 11.65 -1.51
C PRO A 141 -22.39 10.73 -0.87
N MET A 142 -22.46 10.61 0.45
CA MET A 142 -21.64 9.70 1.23
C MET A 142 -22.52 8.74 2.02
N PHE A 143 -22.07 7.51 2.18
CA PHE A 143 -22.70 6.52 3.06
C PHE A 143 -22.30 6.81 4.52
N GLY A 144 -23.21 7.38 5.31
CA GLY A 144 -22.97 7.77 6.70
C GLY A 144 -22.97 9.30 6.90
N PRO A 145 -22.39 9.79 8.02
CA PRO A 145 -22.35 11.21 8.30
C PRO A 145 -21.61 11.98 7.20
N LYS A 146 -22.21 13.07 6.73
CA LYS A 146 -21.55 13.94 5.73
C LYS A 146 -20.26 14.51 6.33
N ARG A 147 -19.15 14.38 5.59
CA ARG A 147 -17.87 14.98 5.91
C ARG A 147 -17.61 16.14 4.95
N ASP A 148 -16.99 17.21 5.44
CA ASP A 148 -16.48 18.31 4.60
C ASP A 148 -15.15 17.87 4.00
N MET A 149 -15.22 17.20 2.85
CA MET A 149 -14.02 16.69 2.17
C MET A 149 -13.34 17.82 1.36
N PRO A 150 -12.03 18.02 1.51
CA PRO A 150 -11.27 18.95 0.69
C PRO A 150 -11.40 18.69 -0.81
N TYR A 151 -11.64 17.45 -1.21
CA TYR A 151 -11.90 17.08 -2.59
C TYR A 151 -13.04 17.87 -3.23
N ASP A 152 -14.17 18.08 -2.55
CA ASP A 152 -15.30 18.82 -3.08
C ASP A 152 -14.94 20.28 -3.42
N LYS A 153 -13.98 20.87 -2.70
CA LYS A 153 -13.47 22.21 -3.01
C LYS A 153 -12.58 22.21 -4.25
N SER A 154 -11.81 21.14 -4.45
CA SER A 154 -10.86 21.00 -5.56
C SER A 154 -11.54 20.54 -6.85
N ARG A 155 -12.50 19.63 -6.77
CA ARG A 155 -13.14 18.95 -7.90
C ARG A 155 -13.79 19.90 -8.91
N GLY A 156 -14.45 20.94 -8.42
CA GLY A 156 -15.09 21.96 -9.28
C GLY A 156 -14.12 22.69 -10.21
N TYR A 157 -12.80 22.59 -9.98
CA TYR A 157 -11.76 23.20 -10.85
C TYR A 157 -11.28 22.25 -11.95
N PHE A 158 -11.69 20.98 -11.97
CA PHE A 158 -11.36 20.06 -13.06
C PHE A 158 -12.31 20.31 -14.23
N ARG A 159 -11.77 20.69 -15.39
CA ARG A 159 -12.53 21.04 -16.60
C ARG A 159 -12.54 19.90 -17.61
N GLY A 160 -11.55 19.03 -17.58
CA GLY A 160 -11.42 17.89 -18.45
C GLY A 160 -10.67 16.76 -17.77
N GLU A 161 -10.56 15.62 -18.45
CA GLU A 161 -9.87 14.43 -17.94
C GLU A 161 -8.44 14.71 -17.49
N ALA A 162 -7.71 15.51 -18.24
CA ALA A 162 -6.32 15.88 -17.94
C ALA A 162 -6.13 16.75 -16.68
N ASP A 163 -7.22 17.25 -16.09
CA ASP A 163 -7.16 18.06 -14.86
C ASP A 163 -7.23 17.21 -13.59
N PHE A 164 -7.64 15.96 -13.71
CA PHE A 164 -7.67 15.03 -12.58
C PHE A 164 -6.23 14.74 -12.10
N PRO A 165 -6.02 14.58 -10.79
CA PRO A 165 -4.69 14.37 -10.22
C PRO A 165 -3.94 13.18 -10.83
N GLY A 166 -4.57 12.00 -10.93
CA GLY A 166 -3.97 10.81 -11.52
C GLY A 166 -3.48 11.00 -12.96
N PRO A 167 -4.33 11.44 -13.90
CA PRO A 167 -3.91 11.85 -15.23
C PRO A 167 -2.71 12.79 -15.26
N ARG A 168 -2.67 13.81 -14.37
CA ARG A 168 -1.54 14.75 -14.28
C ARG A 168 -0.27 14.06 -13.76
N THR A 169 -0.39 13.16 -12.78
CA THR A 169 0.73 12.40 -12.24
C THR A 169 1.37 11.53 -13.32
N MET A 170 0.58 10.80 -14.09
CA MET A 170 1.09 9.99 -15.20
C MET A 170 1.67 10.83 -16.32
N GLN A 171 1.06 11.99 -16.64
CA GLN A 171 1.61 12.90 -17.64
C GLN A 171 2.93 13.53 -17.17
N ALA A 172 3.03 13.93 -15.91
CA ALA A 172 4.27 14.44 -15.31
C ALA A 172 5.39 13.39 -15.35
N ALA A 173 5.06 12.11 -15.07
CA ALA A 173 6.01 11.01 -15.17
C ALA A 173 6.50 10.79 -16.60
N ALA A 174 5.60 10.80 -17.58
CA ALA A 174 5.94 10.68 -19.00
C ALA A 174 6.82 11.85 -19.48
N ASN A 175 6.51 13.08 -19.05
CA ASN A 175 7.30 14.26 -19.35
C ASN A 175 8.70 14.17 -18.74
N TRP A 176 8.78 13.80 -17.47
CA TRP A 176 10.08 13.63 -16.79
C TRP A 176 10.96 12.61 -17.51
N LEU A 177 10.41 11.47 -17.93
CA LEU A 177 11.14 10.44 -18.70
C LEU A 177 11.62 10.99 -20.04
N ASN A 178 10.79 11.76 -20.76
CA ASN A 178 11.18 12.35 -22.04
C ASN A 178 12.30 13.38 -21.90
N ASP A 179 12.28 14.18 -20.83
CA ASP A 179 13.16 15.32 -20.67
C ASP A 179 14.47 14.97 -19.92
N ASN A 180 14.42 13.97 -19.02
CA ASN A 180 15.51 13.74 -18.05
C ASN A 180 16.18 12.36 -18.14
N ALA A 181 15.51 11.32 -18.65
CA ALA A 181 16.07 9.95 -18.60
C ALA A 181 17.43 9.86 -19.33
N GLY A 182 17.59 10.55 -20.46
CA GLY A 182 18.86 10.62 -21.20
C GLY A 182 19.92 11.55 -20.61
N ALA A 183 19.55 12.42 -19.66
CA ALA A 183 20.45 13.38 -19.03
C ALA A 183 21.19 12.80 -17.81
N HIS A 184 20.71 11.70 -17.25
CA HIS A 184 21.26 11.10 -16.03
C HIS A 184 21.93 9.77 -16.32
N LYS A 185 23.10 9.56 -15.72
CA LYS A 185 23.83 8.29 -15.83
C LYS A 185 23.10 7.13 -15.13
N ARG A 186 22.46 7.43 -14.00
CA ARG A 186 21.67 6.50 -13.19
C ARG A 186 20.51 7.26 -12.54
N PHE A 187 19.31 6.70 -12.59
CA PHE A 187 18.16 7.30 -11.93
C PHE A 187 17.24 6.27 -11.27
N PHE A 188 16.49 6.75 -10.29
CA PHE A 188 15.35 6.11 -9.65
C PHE A 188 14.13 7.01 -9.77
N LEU A 189 13.14 6.61 -10.55
CA LEU A 189 11.85 7.30 -10.64
C LEU A 189 10.81 6.52 -9.82
N PHE A 190 10.20 7.20 -8.86
CA PHE A 190 9.07 6.66 -8.09
C PHE A 190 7.82 7.45 -8.46
N VAL A 191 6.90 6.80 -9.17
CA VAL A 191 5.57 7.32 -9.50
C VAL A 191 4.61 6.74 -8.47
N ASP A 192 4.21 7.55 -7.51
CA ASP A 192 3.26 7.17 -6.45
C ASP A 192 1.89 7.77 -6.79
N GLU A 193 1.16 7.00 -7.57
CA GLU A 193 -0.15 7.33 -8.12
C GLU A 193 -1.23 6.88 -7.16
N PHE A 194 -2.08 7.81 -6.72
CA PHE A 194 -3.10 7.52 -5.72
C PHE A 194 -4.35 6.86 -6.30
N ASP A 195 -4.59 6.91 -7.62
CA ASP A 195 -5.66 6.15 -8.26
C ASP A 195 -5.29 4.65 -8.37
N PRO A 196 -6.27 3.73 -8.25
CA PRO A 196 -7.72 3.92 -8.17
C PRO A 196 -8.29 4.04 -6.75
N HIS A 197 -7.56 4.57 -5.75
CA HIS A 197 -8.10 4.94 -4.45
C HIS A 197 -9.35 5.83 -4.59
N GLU A 198 -10.26 5.82 -3.61
CA GLU A 198 -11.36 6.79 -3.59
C GLU A 198 -10.85 8.24 -3.48
N PRO A 199 -11.57 9.20 -4.02
CA PRO A 199 -12.91 9.13 -4.61
C PRO A 199 -12.90 8.52 -6.02
N PHE A 200 -13.84 7.63 -6.32
CA PHE A 200 -13.95 6.93 -7.60
C PHE A 200 -14.56 7.84 -8.69
N ASP A 201 -14.06 9.05 -8.77
CA ASP A 201 -14.55 10.09 -9.67
C ASP A 201 -13.81 10.08 -11.01
N THR A 202 -14.56 10.17 -12.08
CA THR A 202 -14.07 10.20 -13.46
C THR A 202 -14.96 11.08 -14.32
N PRO A 203 -14.52 11.51 -15.51
CA PRO A 203 -15.45 11.97 -16.54
C PRO A 203 -16.55 10.94 -16.83
N ASP A 204 -17.78 11.40 -17.09
CA ASP A 204 -18.97 10.58 -17.30
C ASP A 204 -18.82 9.46 -18.32
N ASP A 205 -18.02 9.67 -19.36
CA ASP A 205 -17.82 8.68 -20.44
C ASP A 205 -17.14 7.39 -19.94
N TYR A 206 -16.39 7.44 -18.83
CA TYR A 206 -15.80 6.26 -18.24
C TYR A 206 -16.80 5.42 -17.48
N ILE A 207 -17.61 6.03 -16.58
CA ILE A 207 -18.60 5.29 -15.80
C ILE A 207 -19.72 4.70 -16.67
N LYS A 208 -20.13 5.43 -17.72
CA LYS A 208 -21.15 4.96 -18.67
C LYS A 208 -20.76 3.70 -19.44
N ARG A 209 -19.48 3.35 -19.53
CA ARG A 209 -19.03 2.09 -20.12
C ARG A 209 -19.44 0.87 -19.29
N TYR A 210 -19.56 1.03 -17.98
CA TYR A 210 -19.79 -0.06 -17.03
C TYR A 210 -21.19 -0.01 -16.41
N ASP A 211 -21.78 1.18 -16.31
CA ASP A 211 -23.12 1.36 -15.75
C ASP A 211 -23.90 2.47 -16.48
N PRO A 212 -24.31 2.26 -17.74
CA PRO A 212 -25.04 3.26 -18.53
C PRO A 212 -26.46 3.50 -18.04
N SER A 213 -27.00 2.64 -17.19
CA SER A 213 -28.39 2.72 -16.69
C SER A 213 -28.52 3.43 -15.34
N TRP A 214 -27.43 3.98 -14.79
CA TRP A 214 -27.50 4.72 -13.54
C TRP A 214 -28.06 6.12 -13.77
N ASP A 215 -29.13 6.45 -13.04
CA ASP A 215 -29.84 7.72 -13.07
C ASP A 215 -29.81 8.46 -11.73
N GLY A 216 -29.10 7.89 -10.73
CA GLY A 216 -28.87 8.49 -9.43
C GLY A 216 -27.69 9.47 -9.40
N PRO A 217 -27.42 10.07 -8.23
CA PRO A 217 -26.26 10.93 -8.05
C PRO A 217 -24.95 10.14 -8.20
N PRO A 218 -23.82 10.77 -8.55
CA PRO A 218 -22.54 10.08 -8.63
C PRO A 218 -22.14 9.56 -7.24
N LEU A 219 -21.91 8.25 -7.13
CA LEU A 219 -21.41 7.60 -5.92
C LEU A 219 -19.92 7.32 -6.10
N ILE A 220 -19.09 8.13 -5.45
CA ILE A 220 -17.61 8.08 -5.58
C ILE A 220 -16.91 7.71 -4.28
N TRP A 221 -17.64 7.68 -3.16
CA TRP A 221 -17.12 7.36 -1.83
C TRP A 221 -17.72 6.04 -1.33
N PRO A 222 -16.91 4.97 -1.18
CA PRO A 222 -17.42 3.71 -0.65
C PRO A 222 -17.73 3.83 0.85
N PRO A 223 -18.74 3.09 1.35
CA PRO A 223 -18.88 2.89 2.79
C PRO A 223 -17.69 2.03 3.29
N TYR A 224 -17.28 2.23 4.55
CA TYR A 224 -16.25 1.39 5.16
C TYR A 224 -16.90 0.45 6.17
N GLY A 225 -17.00 -0.84 5.83
CA GLY A 225 -17.60 -1.83 6.72
C GLY A 225 -17.84 -3.19 6.11
N ALA A 226 -18.28 -4.10 6.96
CA ALA A 226 -18.79 -5.42 6.58
C ALA A 226 -20.31 -5.47 6.68
N ASP A 227 -20.92 -6.46 5.99
CA ASP A 227 -22.37 -6.66 5.91
C ASP A 227 -23.11 -5.38 5.45
N ILE A 228 -22.52 -4.61 4.56
CA ILE A 228 -23.02 -3.29 4.16
C ILE A 228 -24.36 -3.37 3.47
N VAL A 229 -24.51 -4.25 2.50
CA VAL A 229 -25.79 -4.47 1.79
C VAL A 229 -26.78 -5.18 2.71
N LYS A 230 -26.36 -6.22 3.39
CA LYS A 230 -27.17 -6.98 4.35
C LYS A 230 -27.75 -6.11 5.46
N ARG A 231 -27.02 -5.11 5.93
CA ARG A 231 -27.47 -4.13 6.94
C ARG A 231 -28.31 -2.99 6.37
N GLY A 232 -28.48 -2.94 5.06
CA GLY A 232 -29.23 -1.86 4.39
C GLY A 232 -28.54 -0.49 4.42
N VAL A 233 -27.20 -0.45 4.62
CA VAL A 233 -26.42 0.81 4.55
C VAL A 233 -26.36 1.29 3.10
N MET A 234 -26.29 0.35 2.17
CA MET A 234 -26.25 0.55 0.73
C MET A 234 -27.07 -0.54 0.06
N SER A 235 -27.80 -0.21 -0.98
CA SER A 235 -28.53 -1.19 -1.79
C SER A 235 -27.59 -1.95 -2.73
N GLU A 236 -27.98 -3.13 -3.20
CA GLU A 236 -27.24 -3.86 -4.22
C GLU A 236 -27.05 -3.05 -5.51
N ARG A 237 -28.02 -2.22 -5.88
CA ARG A 237 -27.95 -1.39 -7.08
C ARG A 237 -26.87 -0.30 -6.96
N GLU A 238 -26.81 0.36 -5.80
CA GLU A 238 -25.77 1.33 -5.47
C GLU A 238 -24.40 0.66 -5.40
N GLY A 239 -24.31 -0.54 -4.81
CA GLY A 239 -23.06 -1.32 -4.76
C GLY A 239 -22.53 -1.64 -6.15
N ARG A 240 -23.40 -2.08 -7.08
CA ARG A 240 -22.99 -2.29 -8.48
C ARG A 240 -22.49 -1.01 -9.15
N HIS A 241 -23.16 0.12 -8.90
CA HIS A 241 -22.70 1.41 -9.44
C HIS A 241 -21.36 1.84 -8.88
N LEU A 242 -21.19 1.74 -7.58
CA LEU A 242 -19.92 2.09 -6.90
C LEU A 242 -18.75 1.20 -7.38
N ARG A 243 -19.00 -0.10 -7.59
CA ARG A 243 -18.02 -1.00 -8.17
C ARG A 243 -17.69 -0.61 -9.62
N ALA A 244 -18.69 -0.20 -10.41
CA ALA A 244 -18.49 0.32 -11.76
C ALA A 244 -17.70 1.64 -11.75
N ALA A 245 -17.89 2.51 -10.75
CA ALA A 245 -17.14 3.75 -10.57
C ALA A 245 -15.65 3.47 -10.30
N TYR A 246 -15.33 2.50 -9.45
CA TYR A 246 -13.95 2.03 -9.28
C TYR A 246 -13.35 1.52 -10.61
N GLY A 247 -14.10 0.70 -11.35
CA GLY A 247 -13.65 0.18 -12.65
C GLY A 247 -13.45 1.26 -13.70
N ALA A 248 -14.28 2.30 -13.69
CA ALA A 248 -14.13 3.49 -14.52
C ALA A 248 -12.81 4.22 -14.20
N LYS A 249 -12.53 4.42 -12.91
CA LYS A 249 -11.30 5.03 -12.42
C LYS A 249 -10.07 4.20 -12.81
N LEU A 250 -10.13 2.90 -12.59
CA LEU A 250 -9.07 1.96 -13.02
C LEU A 250 -8.82 2.03 -14.53
N THR A 251 -9.87 2.13 -15.33
CA THR A 251 -9.75 2.24 -16.79
C THR A 251 -9.14 3.59 -17.21
N MET A 252 -9.50 4.67 -16.53
CA MET A 252 -8.91 5.99 -16.77
C MET A 252 -7.42 5.99 -16.47
N ILE A 253 -7.01 5.51 -15.30
CA ILE A 253 -5.59 5.50 -14.96
C ILE A 253 -4.77 4.52 -15.80
N ASP A 254 -5.37 3.38 -16.21
CA ASP A 254 -4.74 2.49 -17.19
C ASP A 254 -4.48 3.20 -18.53
N HIS A 255 -5.43 4.04 -19.00
CA HIS A 255 -5.22 4.85 -20.21
C HIS A 255 -4.02 5.78 -20.06
N TRP A 256 -3.90 6.47 -18.93
CA TRP A 256 -2.79 7.41 -18.67
C TRP A 256 -1.47 6.71 -18.39
N LEU A 257 -1.48 5.51 -17.79
CA LEU A 257 -0.30 4.64 -17.69
C LEU A 257 0.31 4.38 -19.07
N GLY A 258 -0.53 4.29 -20.12
CA GLY A 258 -0.07 4.17 -21.49
C GLY A 258 0.94 5.26 -21.89
N ARG A 259 0.77 6.51 -21.41
CA ARG A 259 1.71 7.62 -21.68
C ARG A 259 3.09 7.37 -21.09
N VAL A 260 3.14 6.80 -19.88
CA VAL A 260 4.41 6.42 -19.23
C VAL A 260 5.09 5.29 -19.99
N LEU A 261 4.34 4.25 -20.37
CA LEU A 261 4.88 3.13 -21.15
C LEU A 261 5.39 3.58 -22.53
N ASP A 262 4.67 4.50 -23.19
CA ASP A 262 5.09 5.09 -24.47
C ASP A 262 6.37 5.93 -24.33
N ALA A 263 6.54 6.66 -23.21
CA ALA A 263 7.77 7.38 -22.93
C ALA A 263 8.95 6.42 -22.69
N ILE A 264 8.74 5.30 -21.97
CA ILE A 264 9.74 4.25 -21.79
C ILE A 264 10.15 3.63 -23.15
N ASP A 265 9.17 3.33 -24.02
CA ASP A 265 9.43 2.81 -25.38
C ASP A 265 10.22 3.83 -26.23
N LYS A 266 9.76 5.10 -26.24
CA LYS A 266 10.39 6.19 -27.05
C LYS A 266 11.82 6.45 -26.64
N GLN A 267 12.13 6.37 -25.34
CA GLN A 267 13.47 6.61 -24.82
C GLN A 267 14.35 5.32 -24.79
N ASP A 268 13.83 4.20 -25.32
CA ASP A 268 14.53 2.91 -25.36
C ASP A 268 15.05 2.45 -23.98
N LEU A 269 14.28 2.72 -22.92
CA LEU A 269 14.72 2.48 -21.54
C LEU A 269 14.66 1.01 -21.11
N TRP A 270 13.93 0.15 -21.84
CA TRP A 270 13.83 -1.26 -21.49
C TRP A 270 15.17 -2.00 -21.52
N LYS A 271 16.15 -1.47 -22.20
CA LYS A 271 17.49 -2.10 -22.34
C LYS A 271 18.35 -2.02 -21.10
N ASP A 272 18.07 -1.05 -20.19
CA ASP A 272 18.93 -0.77 -19.03
C ASP A 272 18.14 -0.30 -17.78
N THR A 273 16.82 -0.49 -17.78
CA THR A 273 15.93 -0.04 -16.72
C THR A 273 15.09 -1.19 -16.18
N MET A 274 15.04 -1.35 -14.86
CA MET A 274 14.05 -2.16 -14.17
C MET A 274 12.77 -1.34 -14.01
N VAL A 275 11.64 -1.88 -14.48
CA VAL A 275 10.33 -1.27 -14.29
C VAL A 275 9.50 -2.18 -13.40
N VAL A 276 9.02 -1.64 -12.30
CA VAL A 276 8.17 -2.31 -11.29
C VAL A 276 6.80 -1.67 -11.33
N LEU A 277 5.75 -2.48 -11.44
CA LEU A 277 4.37 -2.08 -11.20
C LEU A 277 3.85 -2.83 -9.98
N CYS A 278 3.41 -2.08 -8.97
CA CYS A 278 2.96 -2.61 -7.69
C CYS A 278 1.78 -1.80 -7.14
N THR A 279 1.32 -2.20 -5.98
CA THR A 279 0.37 -1.47 -5.14
C THR A 279 0.80 -1.60 -3.69
N ASP A 280 0.22 -0.79 -2.83
CA ASP A 280 0.41 -0.84 -1.38
C ASP A 280 -0.48 -1.90 -0.71
N HIS A 281 -1.75 -1.98 -1.08
CA HIS A 281 -2.74 -2.97 -0.63
C HIS A 281 -3.90 -3.08 -1.64
N GLY A 282 -4.80 -4.05 -1.40
CA GLY A 282 -6.05 -4.15 -2.14
C GLY A 282 -7.15 -3.22 -1.64
N HIS A 283 -8.35 -3.42 -2.16
CA HIS A 283 -9.56 -2.69 -1.78
C HIS A 283 -10.77 -3.60 -1.90
N TYR A 284 -11.66 -3.62 -0.91
CA TYR A 284 -12.91 -4.39 -0.99
C TYR A 284 -13.96 -3.62 -1.79
N LEU A 285 -14.57 -4.30 -2.75
CA LEU A 285 -15.58 -3.79 -3.66
C LEU A 285 -16.84 -4.68 -3.66
N GLY A 286 -17.21 -5.20 -2.47
CA GLY A 286 -18.35 -6.07 -2.26
C GLY A 286 -17.99 -7.55 -2.05
N GLU A 287 -16.72 -7.93 -2.13
CA GLU A 287 -16.29 -9.28 -1.74
C GLU A 287 -16.65 -9.54 -0.28
N LYS A 288 -17.36 -10.65 0.01
CA LYS A 288 -17.89 -10.98 1.35
C LYS A 288 -18.82 -9.88 1.94
N ASP A 289 -19.47 -9.07 1.10
CA ASP A 289 -20.21 -7.86 1.50
C ASP A 289 -19.38 -6.88 2.34
N ILE A 290 -18.07 -6.82 2.03
CA ILE A 290 -17.13 -5.87 2.62
C ILE A 290 -16.84 -4.76 1.61
N TRP A 291 -16.78 -3.51 2.08
CA TRP A 291 -16.52 -2.34 1.26
C TRP A 291 -15.48 -1.43 1.89
N GLY A 292 -14.65 -0.80 1.06
CA GLY A 292 -13.58 0.07 1.52
C GLY A 292 -12.40 -0.71 2.11
N LYS A 293 -11.80 -0.15 3.14
CA LYS A 293 -10.66 -0.72 3.90
C LYS A 293 -11.00 -0.79 5.40
N PRO A 294 -12.08 -1.47 5.80
CA PRO A 294 -12.54 -1.46 7.18
C PRO A 294 -11.66 -2.29 8.11
N ALA A 295 -11.94 -2.16 9.41
CA ALA A 295 -11.30 -2.96 10.45
C ALA A 295 -11.87 -4.39 10.50
N VAL A 296 -11.61 -5.17 9.45
CA VAL A 296 -11.93 -6.60 9.32
C VAL A 296 -10.63 -7.40 9.13
N PRO A 297 -10.62 -8.74 9.27
CA PRO A 297 -9.44 -9.54 8.94
C PRO A 297 -8.94 -9.25 7.53
N LEU A 298 -7.61 -9.26 7.34
CA LEU A 298 -7.01 -8.99 6.02
C LEU A 298 -7.19 -10.22 5.11
N TYR A 299 -8.34 -10.32 4.45
CA TYR A 299 -8.57 -11.36 3.45
C TYR A 299 -7.65 -11.17 2.22
N GLU A 300 -7.56 -12.21 1.37
CA GLU A 300 -6.71 -12.21 0.16
C GLU A 300 -6.98 -10.99 -0.76
N THR A 301 -8.20 -10.50 -0.80
CA THR A 301 -8.56 -9.27 -1.55
C THR A 301 -7.77 -8.04 -1.07
N MET A 302 -7.47 -7.95 0.22
CA MET A 302 -6.72 -6.83 0.80
C MET A 302 -5.22 -7.09 0.81
N SER A 303 -4.81 -8.30 1.18
CA SER A 303 -3.41 -8.61 1.46
C SER A 303 -2.61 -9.16 0.28
N ARG A 304 -3.24 -9.92 -0.64
CA ARG A 304 -2.58 -10.48 -1.82
C ARG A 304 -2.66 -9.50 -2.99
N ILE A 305 -1.54 -8.88 -3.28
CA ILE A 305 -1.46 -7.71 -4.17
C ILE A 305 -0.72 -8.02 -5.47
N PRO A 306 -0.99 -7.28 -6.56
CA PRO A 306 -0.25 -7.42 -7.80
C PRO A 306 1.19 -6.91 -7.66
N LEU A 307 2.13 -7.66 -8.24
CA LEU A 307 3.50 -7.24 -8.47
C LEU A 307 3.93 -7.74 -9.85
N MET A 308 4.40 -6.85 -10.70
CA MET A 308 4.94 -7.13 -12.02
C MET A 308 6.28 -6.43 -12.18
N ILE A 309 7.31 -7.15 -12.63
CA ILE A 309 8.66 -6.60 -12.81
C ILE A 309 9.18 -6.96 -14.21
N SER A 310 9.59 -5.94 -14.96
CA SER A 310 10.32 -6.07 -16.22
C SER A 310 11.73 -5.52 -16.03
N ALA A 311 12.76 -6.27 -16.45
CA ALA A 311 14.13 -5.78 -16.44
C ALA A 311 14.93 -6.49 -17.56
N PRO A 312 16.09 -5.95 -17.96
CA PRO A 312 16.95 -6.60 -18.93
C PRO A 312 17.27 -8.04 -18.54
N GLY A 313 17.11 -8.99 -19.45
CA GLY A 313 17.38 -10.41 -19.21
C GLY A 313 16.33 -11.15 -18.37
N VAL A 314 15.27 -10.50 -17.92
CA VAL A 314 14.14 -11.14 -17.23
C VAL A 314 13.14 -11.66 -18.24
N THR A 315 12.81 -12.95 -18.13
CA THR A 315 11.80 -13.58 -19.00
C THR A 315 10.40 -13.29 -18.48
N ALA A 316 9.51 -12.82 -19.34
CA ALA A 316 8.11 -12.64 -19.01
C ALA A 316 7.43 -13.97 -18.66
N GLY A 317 6.51 -13.93 -17.69
CA GLY A 317 5.83 -15.13 -17.23
C GLY A 317 5.17 -14.94 -15.87
N THR A 318 5.08 -16.04 -15.11
CA THR A 318 4.57 -16.04 -13.73
C THR A 318 5.59 -16.67 -12.79
N ASN A 319 5.63 -16.15 -11.55
CA ASN A 319 6.42 -16.69 -10.45
C ASN A 319 5.52 -16.81 -9.21
N ASP A 320 5.51 -17.96 -8.56
CA ASP A 320 4.67 -18.27 -7.41
C ASP A 320 5.46 -18.33 -6.09
N ALA A 321 6.70 -17.82 -6.09
CA ALA A 321 7.46 -17.62 -4.87
C ALA A 321 6.74 -16.66 -3.92
N LEU A 322 6.83 -16.96 -2.63
CA LEU A 322 6.30 -16.11 -1.57
C LEU A 322 7.15 -14.84 -1.46
N THR A 323 6.52 -13.67 -1.64
CA THR A 323 7.17 -12.35 -1.65
C THR A 323 6.30 -11.31 -0.95
N THR A 324 6.90 -10.19 -0.53
CA THR A 324 6.20 -9.14 0.21
C THR A 324 6.79 -7.75 -0.08
N SER A 325 6.07 -6.68 0.27
CA SER A 325 6.41 -5.30 -0.06
C SER A 325 7.83 -4.88 0.35
N VAL A 326 8.32 -5.33 1.52
CA VAL A 326 9.71 -5.02 1.98
C VAL A 326 10.80 -5.59 1.06
N ASP A 327 10.48 -6.57 0.21
CA ASP A 327 11.42 -7.18 -0.73
C ASP A 327 11.78 -6.21 -1.87
N LEU A 328 10.92 -5.23 -2.16
CA LEU A 328 11.22 -4.19 -3.15
C LEU A 328 12.39 -3.31 -2.70
N PHE A 329 12.43 -2.93 -1.41
CA PHE A 329 13.58 -2.22 -0.86
C PHE A 329 14.90 -2.98 -1.06
N ALA A 330 14.92 -4.25 -0.64
CA ALA A 330 16.12 -5.09 -0.76
C ALA A 330 16.53 -5.29 -2.23
N THR A 331 15.54 -5.40 -3.13
CA THR A 331 15.78 -5.53 -4.57
C THR A 331 16.41 -4.27 -5.17
N LEU A 332 15.90 -3.11 -4.82
CA LEU A 332 16.46 -1.82 -5.26
C LEU A 332 17.84 -1.59 -4.66
N ALA A 333 18.06 -1.94 -3.38
CA ALA A 333 19.35 -1.81 -2.73
C ALA A 333 20.42 -2.66 -3.45
N GLU A 334 20.13 -3.92 -3.76
CA GLU A 334 21.03 -4.80 -4.51
C GLU A 334 21.24 -4.32 -5.95
N LEU A 335 20.16 -3.90 -6.64
CA LEU A 335 20.23 -3.38 -8.01
C LEU A 335 21.23 -2.22 -8.12
N PHE A 336 21.17 -1.29 -7.16
CA PHE A 336 22.01 -0.10 -7.14
C PHE A 336 23.36 -0.31 -6.41
N GLY A 337 23.57 -1.47 -5.76
CA GLY A 337 24.81 -1.82 -5.07
C GLY A 337 25.04 -0.99 -3.79
N ILE A 338 23.97 -0.68 -3.07
CA ILE A 338 23.98 0.18 -1.87
C ILE A 338 23.66 -0.57 -0.57
N GLU A 339 23.64 -1.91 -0.56
CA GLU A 339 23.22 -2.71 0.61
C GLU A 339 24.09 -2.43 1.84
N ARG A 340 25.38 -2.10 1.62
CA ARG A 340 26.33 -1.77 2.71
C ARG A 340 26.13 -0.39 3.30
N ASP A 341 25.38 0.47 2.60
CA ASP A 341 25.10 1.84 3.04
C ASP A 341 23.78 1.93 3.85
N ILE A 342 23.04 0.81 3.95
CA ILE A 342 21.80 0.73 4.73
C ILE A 342 22.14 0.67 6.21
N ARG A 343 21.60 1.63 6.95
CA ARG A 343 21.92 1.87 8.36
C ARG A 343 21.03 1.06 9.32
N GLN A 344 19.76 0.95 8.96
CA GLN A 344 18.74 0.26 9.76
C GLN A 344 18.68 -1.24 9.45
N ARG A 345 18.07 -1.98 10.37
CA ARG A 345 17.68 -3.37 10.12
C ARG A 345 16.53 -3.40 9.09
N THR A 346 16.62 -4.32 8.14
CA THR A 346 15.58 -4.57 7.13
C THR A 346 15.08 -6.01 7.21
N HIS A 347 13.87 -6.26 6.72
CA HIS A 347 13.26 -7.59 6.67
C HIS A 347 13.11 -8.11 5.23
N GLY A 348 13.39 -7.25 4.23
CA GLY A 348 13.31 -7.59 2.83
C GLY A 348 14.38 -8.58 2.37
N ARG A 349 14.04 -9.35 1.35
CA ARG A 349 14.95 -10.22 0.60
C ARG A 349 14.88 -9.85 -0.87
N SER A 350 16.03 -9.68 -1.51
CA SER A 350 16.07 -9.27 -2.92
C SER A 350 15.35 -10.27 -3.83
N LEU A 351 14.57 -9.72 -4.76
CA LEU A 351 13.89 -10.49 -5.81
C LEU A 351 14.82 -10.81 -7.00
N LEU A 352 16.02 -10.23 -7.08
CA LEU A 352 16.92 -10.44 -8.22
C LEU A 352 17.26 -11.91 -8.49
N PRO A 353 17.48 -12.77 -7.47
CA PRO A 353 17.66 -14.21 -7.73
C PRO A 353 16.45 -14.89 -8.37
N LEU A 354 15.22 -14.49 -8.02
CA LEU A 354 13.98 -14.98 -8.64
C LEU A 354 13.84 -14.47 -10.08
N LEU A 355 14.08 -13.18 -10.30
CA LEU A 355 14.02 -12.52 -11.61
C LEU A 355 14.98 -13.14 -12.62
N LEU A 356 16.17 -13.57 -12.14
CA LEU A 356 17.21 -14.21 -12.95
C LEU A 356 17.05 -15.73 -13.04
N GLY A 357 16.02 -16.32 -12.46
CA GLY A 357 15.80 -17.76 -12.45
C GLY A 357 16.86 -18.56 -11.68
N LYS A 358 17.62 -17.92 -10.77
CA LYS A 358 18.68 -18.56 -9.97
C LYS A 358 18.14 -19.34 -8.77
N THR A 359 16.93 -19.02 -8.35
CA THR A 359 16.20 -19.72 -7.28
C THR A 359 14.71 -19.70 -7.55
N THR A 360 13.98 -20.61 -6.94
CA THR A 360 12.50 -20.67 -6.96
C THR A 360 11.87 -20.16 -5.67
N SER A 361 12.66 -19.89 -4.61
CA SER A 361 12.18 -19.36 -3.35
C SER A 361 13.22 -18.43 -2.72
N ILE A 362 12.76 -17.43 -1.99
CA ILE A 362 13.59 -16.52 -1.18
C ILE A 362 13.17 -16.53 0.30
N ARG A 363 11.98 -17.05 0.62
CA ARG A 363 11.46 -17.10 2.00
C ARG A 363 10.46 -18.23 2.19
N ASP A 364 10.34 -18.72 3.41
CA ASP A 364 9.39 -19.76 3.79
C ASP A 364 8.16 -19.18 4.49
N TRP A 365 8.22 -17.92 4.92
CA TRP A 365 7.15 -17.22 5.61
C TRP A 365 7.23 -15.71 5.42
N LEU A 366 6.11 -15.04 5.67
CA LEU A 366 6.05 -13.58 5.82
C LEU A 366 5.00 -13.20 6.88
N LEU A 367 5.13 -11.96 7.36
CA LEU A 367 4.16 -11.33 8.26
C LEU A 367 3.43 -10.19 7.54
N ALA A 368 2.16 -9.98 7.93
CA ALA A 368 1.39 -8.81 7.55
C ALA A 368 0.49 -8.35 8.70
N GLY A 369 0.15 -7.08 8.72
CA GLY A 369 -0.76 -6.56 9.74
C GLY A 369 -0.90 -5.04 9.74
N VAL A 370 -1.75 -4.61 10.66
CA VAL A 370 -1.90 -3.20 11.06
C VAL A 370 -1.53 -3.10 12.53
N TRP A 371 -0.84 -2.05 12.93
CA TRP A 371 -0.51 -1.85 14.35
C TRP A 371 -1.76 -1.91 15.22
N GLY A 372 -1.67 -2.67 16.31
CA GLY A 372 -2.80 -2.86 17.24
C GLY A 372 -3.88 -3.84 16.77
N ARG A 373 -3.77 -4.43 15.57
CA ARG A 373 -4.72 -5.42 15.04
C ARG A 373 -4.14 -6.82 15.04
N GLU A 374 -4.76 -7.73 14.28
CA GLU A 374 -4.28 -9.10 14.08
C GLU A 374 -2.87 -9.11 13.48
N VAL A 375 -2.09 -10.13 13.82
CA VAL A 375 -0.85 -10.44 13.12
C VAL A 375 -1.10 -11.64 12.22
N HIS A 376 -0.83 -11.47 10.94
CA HIS A 376 -0.98 -12.50 9.91
C HIS A 376 0.37 -13.15 9.61
N LEU A 377 0.38 -14.48 9.54
CA LEU A 377 1.51 -15.30 9.10
C LEU A 377 1.09 -16.08 7.85
N PHE A 378 1.95 -16.07 6.83
CA PHE A 378 1.78 -16.82 5.60
C PHE A 378 2.98 -17.75 5.39
N ASP A 379 2.73 -19.00 4.96
CA ASP A 379 3.77 -19.96 4.57
C ASP A 379 3.78 -20.28 3.06
N GLY A 380 3.00 -19.51 2.27
CA GLY A 380 2.82 -19.72 0.84
C GLY A 380 1.68 -20.69 0.46
N ARG A 381 1.12 -21.42 1.42
CA ARG A 381 -0.08 -22.26 1.27
C ARG A 381 -1.17 -21.85 2.25
N HIS A 382 -0.80 -21.63 3.51
CA HIS A 382 -1.74 -21.29 4.57
C HIS A 382 -1.59 -19.82 4.99
N LYS A 383 -2.65 -19.31 5.55
CA LYS A 383 -2.71 -18.00 6.18
C LYS A 383 -3.30 -18.13 7.57
N TYR A 384 -2.52 -17.74 8.55
CA TYR A 384 -2.94 -17.69 9.94
C TYR A 384 -3.04 -16.26 10.44
N ALA A 385 -4.21 -15.85 10.86
CA ALA A 385 -4.45 -14.57 11.51
C ALA A 385 -4.62 -14.78 13.02
N ARG A 386 -3.69 -14.30 13.80
CA ARG A 386 -3.76 -14.34 15.27
C ARG A 386 -4.42 -13.08 15.76
N ALA A 387 -5.63 -13.20 16.28
CA ALA A 387 -6.37 -12.11 16.89
C ALA A 387 -5.78 -11.76 18.29
N PRO A 388 -5.93 -10.50 18.72
CA PRO A 388 -5.64 -10.15 20.11
C PRO A 388 -6.46 -10.95 21.11
N ALA A 389 -5.85 -11.28 22.23
CA ALA A 389 -6.50 -11.87 23.38
C ALA A 389 -7.00 -10.79 24.33
N GLY A 390 -8.14 -11.01 24.99
CA GLY A 390 -8.68 -10.10 26.00
C GLY A 390 -8.93 -8.69 25.45
N THR A 391 -8.40 -7.69 26.13
CA THR A 391 -8.61 -6.26 25.84
C THR A 391 -7.68 -5.69 24.76
N ASN A 392 -6.87 -6.54 24.12
CA ASN A 392 -5.85 -6.10 23.14
C ASN A 392 -4.78 -5.18 23.79
N ARG A 393 -4.36 -5.52 25.01
CA ARG A 393 -3.36 -4.75 25.76
C ARG A 393 -2.32 -5.71 26.38
N PRO A 394 -1.11 -5.23 26.67
CA PRO A 394 -0.61 -3.88 26.40
C PRO A 394 -0.32 -3.66 24.91
N LEU A 395 -0.38 -2.40 24.45
CA LEU A 395 0.18 -1.94 23.20
C LEU A 395 1.43 -1.09 23.49
N VAL A 396 2.29 -0.95 22.48
CA VAL A 396 3.48 -0.10 22.57
C VAL A 396 3.68 0.67 21.27
N THR A 397 4.17 1.91 21.39
CA THR A 397 4.64 2.72 20.27
C THR A 397 6.11 3.08 20.51
N LEU A 398 6.95 2.84 19.51
CA LEU A 398 8.35 3.25 19.50
C LEU A 398 8.53 4.28 18.40
N SER A 399 8.89 5.52 18.76
CA SER A 399 9.06 6.60 17.79
C SER A 399 9.98 7.69 18.34
N ASN A 400 10.73 8.36 17.48
CA ASN A 400 11.45 9.59 17.81
C ASN A 400 11.00 10.80 16.96
N ARG A 401 10.00 10.59 16.10
CA ARG A 401 9.23 11.62 15.41
C ARG A 401 7.76 11.33 15.64
N TRP A 402 7.23 11.81 16.77
CA TRP A 402 5.87 11.48 17.20
C TRP A 402 4.83 12.10 16.28
N SER A 403 4.50 11.37 15.24
CA SER A 403 3.63 11.77 14.15
C SER A 403 2.77 10.59 13.72
N THR A 404 1.54 10.85 13.33
CA THR A 404 0.58 9.81 12.95
C THR A 404 -0.39 10.34 11.90
N MET A 405 -1.38 9.51 11.53
CA MET A 405 -2.41 9.83 10.54
C MET A 405 -2.96 11.26 10.71
N PRO A 406 -3.25 11.99 9.61
CA PRO A 406 -3.66 13.39 9.65
C PRO A 406 -4.84 13.69 10.56
N THR A 407 -4.68 14.69 11.41
CA THR A 407 -5.68 15.07 12.42
C THR A 407 -6.93 15.71 11.82
N HIS A 408 -6.84 16.35 10.66
CA HIS A 408 -8.00 16.97 10.00
C HIS A 408 -9.05 15.98 9.47
N LEU A 409 -8.67 14.71 9.32
CA LEU A 409 -9.59 13.62 8.96
C LEU A 409 -10.21 12.93 10.17
N LEU A 410 -9.66 13.17 11.38
CA LEU A 410 -10.05 12.48 12.61
C LEU A 410 -10.64 13.49 13.61
N ALA A 411 -11.60 13.04 14.40
CA ALA A 411 -11.94 13.75 15.61
C ALA A 411 -10.77 13.66 16.61
N ARG A 412 -10.57 14.69 17.43
CA ARG A 412 -9.41 14.78 18.34
C ARG A 412 -9.29 13.57 19.26
N GLU A 413 -10.40 12.97 19.64
CA GLU A 413 -10.47 11.75 20.47
C GLU A 413 -10.04 10.47 19.71
N GLN A 414 -9.87 10.56 18.38
CA GLN A 414 -9.43 9.46 17.54
C GLN A 414 -7.96 9.56 17.15
N GLU A 415 -7.30 10.64 17.54
CA GLU A 415 -5.87 10.84 17.33
C GLU A 415 -5.03 9.93 18.23
N MET A 416 -3.79 9.68 17.82
CA MET A 416 -2.82 9.01 18.68
C MET A 416 -2.47 9.94 19.85
N PRO A 417 -2.61 9.51 21.11
CA PRO A 417 -2.26 10.36 22.25
C PRO A 417 -0.75 10.65 22.29
N LEU A 418 -0.40 11.77 22.92
CA LEU A 418 0.99 12.13 23.16
C LEU A 418 1.62 11.19 24.20
N PRO A 419 2.97 11.04 24.18
CA PRO A 419 3.68 10.35 25.26
C PRO A 419 3.42 11.00 26.60
N ASP A 420 3.33 10.19 27.66
CA ASP A 420 3.11 10.62 29.04
C ASP A 420 4.24 10.16 29.97
N GLU A 421 4.03 10.21 31.29
CA GLU A 421 5.04 9.84 32.29
C GLU A 421 5.48 8.36 32.26
N ARG A 422 4.74 7.49 31.56
CA ARG A 422 5.14 6.08 31.31
C ARG A 422 6.18 5.97 30.20
N ALA A 423 6.42 7.04 29.45
CA ALA A 423 7.39 7.06 28.37
C ALA A 423 8.81 6.85 28.91
N ARG A 424 9.59 6.06 28.17
CA ARG A 424 11.00 5.85 28.48
C ARG A 424 11.84 5.82 27.19
N LEU A 425 13.13 6.09 27.32
CA LEU A 425 14.05 5.90 26.20
C LEU A 425 14.34 4.41 25.98
N ASP A 426 14.30 4.01 24.72
CA ASP A 426 14.58 2.66 24.25
C ASP A 426 15.31 2.75 22.90
N ARG A 427 15.43 1.66 22.18
CA ARG A 427 16.02 1.58 20.83
C ARG A 427 15.23 0.59 19.97
N MET A 428 15.17 0.87 18.67
CA MET A 428 14.72 -0.14 17.70
C MET A 428 15.79 -1.24 17.57
N PRO A 429 15.37 -2.48 17.27
CA PRO A 429 16.32 -3.58 17.03
C PRO A 429 17.40 -3.19 16.02
N GLY A 430 18.66 -3.44 16.38
CA GLY A 430 19.82 -3.10 15.55
C GLY A 430 20.22 -1.61 15.50
N SER A 431 19.46 -0.71 16.12
CA SER A 431 19.74 0.73 16.12
C SER A 431 20.42 1.20 17.41
N LYS A 432 21.31 2.21 17.27
CA LYS A 432 21.88 2.95 18.40
C LYS A 432 21.16 4.25 18.71
N VAL A 433 20.24 4.66 17.84
CA VAL A 433 19.49 5.93 17.99
C VAL A 433 18.38 5.73 19.02
N PRO A 434 18.29 6.61 20.05
CA PRO A 434 17.22 6.53 21.03
C PRO A 434 15.84 6.83 20.43
N VAL A 435 14.85 6.08 20.88
CA VAL A 435 13.44 6.31 20.58
C VAL A 435 12.66 6.45 21.88
N ILE A 436 11.53 7.14 21.84
CA ILE A 436 10.53 7.13 22.91
C ILE A 436 9.78 5.80 22.81
N ARG A 437 9.74 5.03 23.90
CA ARG A 437 8.85 3.88 24.06
C ARG A 437 7.71 4.29 24.98
N GLN A 438 6.51 4.33 24.45
CA GLN A 438 5.28 4.58 25.17
C GLN A 438 4.44 3.32 25.23
N SER A 439 4.04 2.92 26.44
CA SER A 439 3.10 1.81 26.66
C SER A 439 1.68 2.34 26.80
N TRP A 440 0.73 1.62 26.22
CA TRP A 440 -0.70 1.92 26.24
C TRP A 440 -1.43 0.79 26.95
N ASP A 441 -2.22 1.14 27.97
CA ASP A 441 -3.05 0.21 28.72
C ASP A 441 -4.55 0.37 28.39
N GLU A 442 -5.43 -0.26 29.16
CA GLU A 442 -6.86 -0.28 28.91
C GLU A 442 -7.54 1.09 29.10
N SER A 443 -6.93 1.99 29.85
CA SER A 443 -7.45 3.34 30.07
C SER A 443 -7.15 4.30 28.92
N ASP A 444 -6.23 3.92 28.03
CA ASP A 444 -5.80 4.78 26.93
C ASP A 444 -6.73 4.66 25.72
N SER A 445 -7.13 5.81 25.20
CA SER A 445 -7.76 5.89 23.89
C SER A 445 -6.68 5.70 22.80
N VAL A 446 -6.92 4.79 21.86
CA VAL A 446 -6.07 4.60 20.69
C VAL A 446 -6.89 4.79 19.42
N PRO A 447 -6.27 5.14 18.28
CA PRO A 447 -7.00 5.38 17.03
C PRO A 447 -7.94 4.24 16.65
N TYR A 448 -9.08 4.56 16.04
CA TYR A 448 -10.13 3.61 15.67
C TYR A 448 -9.62 2.47 14.77
N TRP A 449 -8.64 2.73 13.93
CA TRP A 449 -8.04 1.72 13.05
C TRP A 449 -7.19 0.68 13.80
N ALA A 450 -6.75 0.99 15.03
CA ALA A 450 -6.14 0.03 15.94
C ALA A 450 -7.17 -0.75 16.78
N LEU A 451 -8.43 -0.33 16.78
CA LEU A 451 -9.53 -0.93 17.53
C LEU A 451 -10.36 -1.90 16.68
N ALA A 452 -9.72 -2.73 15.86
CA ALA A 452 -10.44 -3.68 15.03
C ALA A 452 -11.39 -4.56 15.86
N ARG A 453 -12.55 -4.84 15.30
CA ARG A 453 -13.47 -5.85 15.84
C ARG A 453 -12.96 -7.21 15.42
N PHE A 454 -12.55 -8.00 16.39
CA PHE A 454 -11.97 -9.33 16.14
C PHE A 454 -13.07 -10.39 16.24
N SER A 455 -13.13 -11.26 15.23
CA SER A 455 -13.99 -12.44 15.24
C SER A 455 -13.27 -13.69 15.76
N GLY A 456 -12.09 -13.53 16.38
CA GLY A 456 -11.20 -14.61 16.81
C GLY A 456 -10.07 -14.86 15.80
N ASN A 457 -9.35 -15.97 16.00
CA ASN A 457 -8.32 -16.41 15.08
C ASN A 457 -8.90 -16.91 13.76
N HIS A 458 -8.12 -16.82 12.69
CA HIS A 458 -8.48 -17.39 11.39
C HIS A 458 -7.31 -18.20 10.85
N LEU A 459 -7.60 -19.36 10.27
CA LEU A 459 -6.62 -20.20 9.60
C LEU A 459 -7.24 -20.77 8.32
N TYR A 460 -6.62 -20.53 7.18
CA TYR A 460 -7.12 -20.95 5.88
C TYR A 460 -6.04 -21.70 5.09
N ASP A 461 -6.43 -22.76 4.37
CA ASP A 461 -5.62 -23.43 3.36
C ASP A 461 -5.92 -22.78 1.98
N LEU A 462 -5.18 -21.75 1.63
CA LEU A 462 -5.41 -20.96 0.42
C LEU A 462 -5.27 -21.74 -0.89
N ALA A 463 -4.65 -22.92 -0.86
CA ALA A 463 -4.56 -23.80 -2.02
C ALA A 463 -5.89 -24.50 -2.32
N ASN A 464 -6.64 -24.86 -1.28
CA ASN A 464 -7.92 -25.56 -1.38
C ASN A 464 -9.12 -24.65 -1.12
N ASP A 465 -8.90 -23.52 -0.46
CA ASP A 465 -9.90 -22.52 -0.08
C ASP A 465 -9.41 -21.10 -0.40
N PRO A 466 -9.29 -20.73 -1.68
CA PRO A 466 -8.80 -19.42 -2.09
C PRO A 466 -9.74 -18.27 -1.72
N ASN A 467 -11.00 -18.57 -1.38
CA ASN A 467 -12.00 -17.60 -0.97
C ASN A 467 -12.08 -17.41 0.55
N GLU A 468 -11.29 -18.20 1.33
CA GLU A 468 -11.25 -18.09 2.79
C GLU A 468 -12.65 -18.26 3.44
N GLU A 469 -13.33 -19.34 3.08
CA GLU A 469 -14.68 -19.69 3.55
C GLU A 469 -14.64 -20.70 4.69
N ASN A 470 -13.59 -21.54 4.75
CA ASN A 470 -13.46 -22.67 5.70
C ASN A 470 -12.36 -22.37 6.73
N ASN A 471 -12.75 -21.82 7.88
CA ASN A 471 -11.82 -21.52 8.97
C ASN A 471 -11.40 -22.81 9.69
N LEU A 472 -10.10 -23.14 9.66
CA LEU A 472 -9.49 -24.34 10.27
C LEU A 472 -9.07 -24.14 11.73
N VAL A 473 -9.45 -23.04 12.37
CA VAL A 473 -9.20 -22.78 13.80
C VAL A 473 -9.81 -23.88 14.66
N GLY A 474 -9.10 -24.31 15.70
CA GLY A 474 -9.47 -25.47 16.54
C GLY A 474 -8.88 -26.80 16.06
N SER A 475 -8.30 -26.87 14.87
CA SER A 475 -7.57 -28.03 14.37
C SER A 475 -6.17 -28.14 15.00
N ALA A 476 -5.53 -29.30 14.85
CA ALA A 476 -4.13 -29.50 15.28
C ALA A 476 -3.18 -28.50 14.60
N LEU A 477 -3.45 -28.16 13.34
CA LEU A 477 -2.66 -27.24 12.55
C LEU A 477 -2.58 -25.83 13.17
N GLU A 478 -3.62 -25.36 13.86
CA GLU A 478 -3.58 -24.05 14.52
C GLU A 478 -2.48 -23.95 15.58
N LYS A 479 -2.22 -25.03 16.33
CA LYS A 479 -1.15 -25.05 17.33
C LYS A 479 0.23 -24.90 16.70
N ASP A 480 0.43 -25.54 15.55
CA ASP A 480 1.69 -25.46 14.81
C ASP A 480 1.90 -24.04 14.27
N PHE A 481 0.85 -23.42 13.74
CA PHE A 481 0.91 -22.05 13.25
C PHE A 481 1.08 -21.02 14.38
N ALA A 482 0.49 -21.22 15.54
CA ALA A 482 0.72 -20.36 16.70
C ALA A 482 2.18 -20.45 17.19
N ALA A 483 2.75 -21.66 17.22
CA ALA A 483 4.16 -21.87 17.55
C ALA A 483 5.10 -21.24 16.51
N LEU A 484 4.81 -21.41 15.22
CA LEU A 484 5.58 -20.81 14.13
C LEU A 484 5.50 -19.26 14.20
N LEU A 485 4.30 -18.70 14.42
CA LEU A 485 4.14 -17.24 14.57
C LEU A 485 4.99 -16.72 15.73
N ARG A 486 4.98 -17.40 16.88
CA ARG A 486 5.82 -17.03 18.03
C ARG A 486 7.31 -17.07 17.66
N GLN A 487 7.77 -18.10 16.97
CA GLN A 487 9.15 -18.23 16.51
C GLN A 487 9.53 -17.10 15.55
N VAL A 488 8.68 -16.81 14.56
CA VAL A 488 8.88 -15.74 13.58
C VAL A 488 8.95 -14.38 14.26
N MET A 489 7.99 -14.08 15.13
CA MET A 489 7.98 -12.82 15.88
C MET A 489 9.23 -12.66 16.76
N THR A 490 9.71 -13.76 17.35
CA THR A 490 10.98 -13.76 18.09
C THR A 490 12.18 -13.47 17.18
N SER A 491 12.21 -14.06 16.00
CA SER A 491 13.32 -13.88 15.04
C SER A 491 13.42 -12.46 14.50
N VAL A 492 12.30 -11.74 14.45
CA VAL A 492 12.25 -10.31 14.06
C VAL A 492 12.34 -9.37 15.27
N GLU A 493 12.57 -9.90 16.48
CA GLU A 493 12.68 -9.15 17.74
C GLU A 493 11.47 -8.26 18.01
N ALA A 494 10.25 -8.80 17.76
CA ALA A 494 9.00 -8.11 18.06
C ALA A 494 8.93 -7.69 19.53
N PRO A 495 8.31 -6.54 19.88
CA PRO A 495 8.17 -6.11 21.26
C PRO A 495 7.45 -7.16 22.13
N PRO A 496 7.84 -7.32 23.40
CA PRO A 496 7.18 -8.28 24.31
C PRO A 496 5.66 -8.11 24.43
N GLU A 497 5.19 -6.88 24.30
CA GLU A 497 3.77 -6.53 24.32
C GLU A 497 2.98 -7.20 23.20
N GLN A 498 3.61 -7.44 22.04
CA GLN A 498 2.96 -8.16 20.95
C GLN A 498 2.64 -9.62 21.34
N PHE A 499 3.57 -10.29 22.04
CA PHE A 499 3.35 -11.67 22.52
C PHE A 499 2.26 -11.71 23.59
N ALA A 500 2.29 -10.76 24.53
CA ALA A 500 1.31 -10.68 25.63
C ALA A 500 -0.10 -10.45 25.07
N ARG A 501 -0.30 -9.41 24.22
CA ARG A 501 -1.62 -9.08 23.68
C ARG A 501 -2.20 -10.13 22.73
N LEU A 502 -1.34 -10.95 22.10
CA LEU A 502 -1.76 -12.04 21.20
C LEU A 502 -1.91 -13.38 21.93
N GLY A 503 -1.67 -13.44 23.27
CA GLY A 503 -1.71 -14.69 24.03
C GLY A 503 -0.68 -15.71 23.53
N LEU A 504 0.53 -15.25 23.19
CA LEU A 504 1.68 -16.03 22.72
C LEU A 504 2.87 -15.96 23.72
N ALA A 505 2.69 -15.29 24.87
CA ALA A 505 3.71 -15.15 25.89
C ALA A 505 4.13 -16.51 26.50
#